data_75b087a9bfff4b04abc9ae9efe0a2481
#
_entry.id   75b087a9bfff4b04abc9ae9efe0a2481
#
_cell.length_a   1.000
_cell.length_b   1.000
_cell.length_c   1.000
_cell.angle_alpha   90.00
_cell.angle_beta   90.00
_cell.angle_gamma   90.00
#
_symmetry.space_group_name_H-M   'P 1'
#
loop_
_entity.id
_entity.type
_entity.pdbx_description
1 polymer ?
#
loop_
_entity_poly.entity_id
_entity_poly.type
_entity_poly.pdbx_seq_one_letter_code
_entity_poly.pdbx_strand_id
1 'polypeptide(L)'
;MGDAMGAGQRAPEFVLPSTEGEVSLRAMLEAGQRVVLAFYFEDGTPSCQTEVSVLKDAHDLLREYGASVVAVSADSIASHEAFAGRLGGVPFPLASDEQLVAARAYGVVSEEDGRRSARAVFVIDRDGVVLLSLPHFQPGNLSQVEAIFNALGAE
;
A
#
# COMPACT_ATOMS: atom_id res chain seq x y z
N MET A 1 17.12 -10.21 -8.24
CA MET A 1 16.24 -9.69 -7.19
C MET A 1 16.79 -8.43 -6.60
N GLY A 2 16.03 -7.39 -6.65
CA GLY A 2 16.42 -6.13 -6.03
C GLY A 2 15.99 -6.05 -4.58
N ASP A 3 16.65 -5.21 -3.83
CA ASP A 3 16.19 -4.86 -2.50
C ASP A 3 14.95 -3.99 -2.60
N ALA A 4 14.15 -3.94 -1.53
CA ALA A 4 13.00 -3.04 -1.46
C ALA A 4 13.46 -1.59 -1.60
N MET A 5 12.61 -0.75 -2.20
CA MET A 5 12.89 0.68 -2.31
C MET A 5 13.08 1.27 -0.91
N GLY A 6 14.05 2.14 -0.78
CA GLY A 6 14.37 2.79 0.50
C GLY A 6 13.98 4.25 0.53
N ALA A 7 13.96 4.82 1.74
CA ALA A 7 13.72 6.25 1.92
C ALA A 7 14.75 7.06 1.14
N GLY A 8 14.31 8.16 0.54
CA GLY A 8 15.15 9.03 -0.27
C GLY A 8 15.20 8.65 -1.74
N GLN A 9 14.71 7.48 -2.11
CA GLN A 9 14.66 7.06 -3.51
C GLN A 9 13.36 7.51 -4.15
N ARG A 10 13.40 7.70 -5.48
CA ARG A 10 12.18 8.05 -6.22
C ARG A 10 11.29 6.82 -6.34
N ALA A 11 10.04 6.97 -5.96
CA ALA A 11 9.07 5.87 -6.03
C ALA A 11 8.73 5.55 -7.49
N PRO A 12 8.80 4.28 -7.90
CA PRO A 12 8.40 3.89 -9.25
C PRO A 12 6.92 4.19 -9.51
N GLU A 13 6.62 4.66 -10.72
CA GLU A 13 5.23 4.83 -11.14
C GLU A 13 4.55 3.47 -11.25
N PHE A 14 3.26 3.45 -10.96
CA PHE A 14 2.41 2.30 -11.25
C PHE A 14 1.07 2.78 -11.79
N VAL A 15 0.47 1.97 -12.64
CA VAL A 15 -0.88 2.17 -13.14
C VAL A 15 -1.55 0.81 -13.06
N LEU A 16 -2.54 0.69 -12.18
CA LEU A 16 -3.16 -0.59 -11.87
C LEU A 16 -4.68 -0.45 -11.82
N PRO A 17 -5.41 -1.50 -12.26
CA PRO A 17 -6.85 -1.53 -12.00
C PRO A 17 -7.10 -1.72 -10.51
N SER A 18 -8.21 -1.20 -10.03
CA SER A 18 -8.57 -1.30 -8.63
C SER A 18 -10.08 -1.40 -8.46
N THR A 19 -10.52 -1.58 -7.21
CA THR A 19 -11.94 -1.56 -6.86
C THR A 19 -12.59 -0.21 -7.10
N GLU A 20 -11.78 0.84 -7.31
CA GLU A 20 -12.28 2.21 -7.58
C GLU A 20 -11.88 2.70 -8.97
N GLY A 21 -11.63 1.79 -9.91
CA GLY A 21 -11.16 2.11 -11.23
C GLY A 21 -9.65 2.13 -11.31
N GLU A 22 -9.10 2.68 -12.39
CA GLU A 22 -7.66 2.75 -12.56
C GLU A 22 -7.05 3.70 -11.53
N VAL A 23 -5.94 3.28 -10.93
CA VAL A 23 -5.20 4.10 -9.98
C VAL A 23 -3.75 4.22 -10.45
N SER A 24 -3.20 5.44 -10.39
CA SER A 24 -1.79 5.67 -10.71
C SER A 24 -1.17 6.55 -9.65
N LEU A 25 0.10 6.28 -9.36
CA LEU A 25 0.86 7.10 -8.40
C LEU A 25 0.93 8.55 -8.89
N ARG A 26 1.25 8.75 -10.17
CA ARG A 26 1.38 10.08 -10.75
C ARG A 26 0.12 10.91 -10.57
N ALA A 27 -1.05 10.33 -10.86
CA ALA A 27 -2.31 11.06 -10.73
C ALA A 27 -2.58 11.48 -9.29
N MET A 28 -2.26 10.62 -8.33
CA MET A 28 -2.43 10.93 -6.92
C MET A 28 -1.51 12.06 -6.48
N LEU A 29 -0.25 12.03 -6.92
CA LEU A 29 0.72 13.07 -6.59
C LEU A 29 0.33 14.41 -7.23
N GLU A 30 -0.15 14.38 -8.48
CA GLU A 30 -0.62 15.58 -9.17
C GLU A 30 -1.84 16.20 -8.50
N ALA A 31 -2.64 15.39 -7.81
CA ALA A 31 -3.78 15.86 -7.03
C ALA A 31 -3.34 16.49 -5.69
N GLY A 32 -2.04 16.53 -5.40
CA GLY A 32 -1.51 17.18 -4.21
C GLY A 32 -1.46 16.28 -2.99
N GLN A 33 -1.60 14.97 -3.16
CA GLN A 33 -1.65 14.03 -2.05
C GLN A 33 -0.30 13.33 -1.85
N ARG A 34 0.02 13.01 -0.60
CA ARG A 34 1.02 12.00 -0.29
C ARG A 34 0.35 10.64 -0.41
N VAL A 35 1.12 9.58 -0.58
CA VAL A 35 0.56 8.24 -0.79
C VAL A 35 1.13 7.27 0.23
N VAL A 36 0.24 6.54 0.90
CA VAL A 36 0.60 5.38 1.70
C VAL A 36 0.30 4.16 0.82
N LEU A 37 1.35 3.55 0.30
CA LEU A 37 1.26 2.41 -0.61
C LEU A 37 1.50 1.14 0.20
N ALA A 38 0.48 0.30 0.32
CA ALA A 38 0.54 -0.90 1.14
C ALA A 38 0.42 -2.15 0.28
N PHE A 39 1.51 -2.90 0.18
CA PHE A 39 1.49 -4.22 -0.45
C PHE A 39 1.11 -5.27 0.58
N TYR A 40 0.28 -6.23 0.21
CA TYR A 40 -0.05 -7.34 1.07
C TYR A 40 -0.07 -8.66 0.28
N PHE A 41 -0.03 -9.77 1.00
CA PHE A 41 0.22 -11.07 0.41
C PHE A 41 -1.00 -11.63 -0.35
N GLU A 42 -2.16 -11.62 0.29
CA GLU A 42 -3.35 -12.25 -0.30
C GLU A 42 -4.61 -11.79 0.44
N ASP A 43 -5.70 -11.57 -0.32
CA ASP A 43 -6.99 -11.25 0.25
C ASP A 43 -7.44 -12.36 1.20
N GLY A 44 -7.90 -11.98 2.38
CA GLY A 44 -8.53 -12.90 3.32
C GLY A 44 -7.57 -13.68 4.22
N THR A 45 -6.26 -13.57 4.05
CA THR A 45 -5.34 -14.16 5.03
C THR A 45 -5.40 -13.33 6.32
N PRO A 46 -5.24 -13.96 7.51
CA PRO A 46 -5.38 -13.22 8.77
C PRO A 46 -4.49 -12.00 8.90
N SER A 47 -3.20 -12.12 8.57
CA SER A 47 -2.27 -11.00 8.67
C SER A 47 -2.60 -9.88 7.68
N CYS A 48 -3.02 -10.23 6.46
CA CYS A 48 -3.35 -9.25 5.45
C CYS A 48 -4.69 -8.58 5.75
N GLN A 49 -5.64 -9.34 6.30
CA GLN A 49 -6.89 -8.76 6.77
C GLN A 49 -6.62 -7.74 7.89
N THR A 50 -5.70 -8.05 8.80
CA THR A 50 -5.29 -7.11 9.86
C THR A 50 -4.63 -5.87 9.24
N GLU A 51 -3.76 -6.04 8.26
CA GLU A 51 -3.09 -4.91 7.59
C GLU A 51 -4.11 -3.95 6.99
N VAL A 52 -5.04 -4.46 6.20
CA VAL A 52 -6.07 -3.63 5.56
C VAL A 52 -6.97 -2.99 6.60
N SER A 53 -7.33 -3.73 7.65
CA SER A 53 -8.18 -3.21 8.73
C SER A 53 -7.52 -2.08 9.51
N VAL A 54 -6.22 -2.21 9.80
CA VAL A 54 -5.45 -1.16 10.48
C VAL A 54 -5.45 0.11 9.64
N LEU A 55 -5.21 -0.02 8.34
CA LEU A 55 -5.20 1.14 7.44
C LEU A 55 -6.60 1.74 7.27
N LYS A 56 -7.62 0.89 7.25
CA LYS A 56 -9.01 1.35 7.19
C LYS A 56 -9.35 2.18 8.43
N ASP A 57 -8.99 1.70 9.61
CA ASP A 57 -9.26 2.42 10.86
C ASP A 57 -8.48 3.74 10.93
N ALA A 58 -7.28 3.78 10.36
CA ALA A 58 -6.43 4.98 10.35
C ALA A 58 -6.74 5.94 9.19
N HIS A 59 -7.60 5.56 8.26
CA HIS A 59 -7.78 6.27 7.00
C HIS A 59 -8.15 7.75 7.17
N ASP A 60 -9.13 8.04 8.02
CA ASP A 60 -9.57 9.43 8.21
C ASP A 60 -8.45 10.30 8.74
N LEU A 61 -7.69 9.77 9.69
CA LEU A 61 -6.56 10.51 10.27
C LEU A 61 -5.43 10.68 9.25
N LEU A 62 -5.17 9.66 8.43
CA LEU A 62 -4.17 9.77 7.36
C LEU A 62 -4.57 10.87 6.38
N ARG A 63 -5.86 10.98 6.06
CA ARG A 63 -6.33 12.03 5.18
C ARG A 63 -6.14 13.43 5.77
N GLU A 64 -6.25 13.57 7.08
CA GLU A 64 -5.97 14.84 7.74
C GLU A 64 -4.50 15.26 7.58
N TYR A 65 -3.60 14.27 7.40
CA TYR A 65 -2.19 14.53 7.12
C TYR A 65 -1.89 14.64 5.61
N GLY A 66 -2.95 14.73 4.78
CA GLY A 66 -2.78 14.88 3.34
C GLY A 66 -2.35 13.62 2.60
N ALA A 67 -2.64 12.46 3.17
CA ALA A 67 -2.26 11.19 2.59
C ALA A 67 -3.45 10.38 2.12
N SER A 68 -3.29 9.69 1.00
CA SER A 68 -4.25 8.71 0.49
C SER A 68 -3.62 7.34 0.53
N VAL A 69 -4.44 6.32 0.78
CA VAL A 69 -3.99 4.93 0.86
C VAL A 69 -4.30 4.21 -0.44
N VAL A 70 -3.37 3.40 -0.91
CA VAL A 70 -3.61 2.40 -1.95
C VAL A 70 -3.07 1.08 -1.43
N ALA A 71 -3.91 0.06 -1.40
CA ALA A 71 -3.48 -1.28 -1.02
C ALA A 71 -3.36 -2.14 -2.28
N VAL A 72 -2.31 -2.94 -2.37
CA VAL A 72 -1.97 -3.68 -3.58
C VAL A 72 -1.66 -5.14 -3.25
N SER A 73 -2.25 -6.05 -3.99
CA SER A 73 -1.83 -7.45 -3.98
C SER A 73 -1.98 -8.04 -5.38
N ALA A 74 -1.55 -9.30 -5.55
CA ALA A 74 -1.66 -10.01 -6.83
C ALA A 74 -3.05 -10.58 -7.08
N ASP A 75 -4.00 -10.36 -6.18
CA ASP A 75 -5.36 -10.88 -6.34
C ASP A 75 -6.13 -10.12 -7.42
N SER A 76 -7.18 -10.74 -7.95
CA SER A 76 -8.03 -10.13 -8.97
C SER A 76 -8.96 -9.07 -8.37
N ILE A 77 -9.53 -8.23 -9.23
CA ILE A 77 -10.54 -7.24 -8.80
C ILE A 77 -11.73 -7.94 -8.15
N ALA A 78 -12.19 -9.08 -8.71
CA ALA A 78 -13.31 -9.81 -8.11
C ALA A 78 -12.98 -10.28 -6.69
N SER A 79 -11.76 -10.76 -6.48
CA SER A 79 -11.30 -11.15 -5.14
C SER A 79 -11.27 -9.94 -4.20
N HIS A 80 -10.76 -8.81 -4.66
CA HIS A 80 -10.70 -7.57 -3.87
C HIS A 80 -12.09 -7.08 -3.49
N GLU A 81 -13.05 -7.15 -4.40
CA GLU A 81 -14.42 -6.73 -4.12
C GLU A 81 -15.08 -7.61 -3.06
N ALA A 82 -14.85 -8.92 -3.15
CA ALA A 82 -15.35 -9.85 -2.14
C ALA A 82 -14.70 -9.60 -0.78
N PHE A 83 -13.39 -9.35 -0.76
CA PHE A 83 -12.65 -9.05 0.45
C PHE A 83 -13.13 -7.75 1.10
N ALA A 84 -13.28 -6.69 0.31
CA ALA A 84 -13.80 -5.42 0.80
C ALA A 84 -15.21 -5.58 1.38
N GLY A 85 -16.05 -6.39 0.73
CA GLY A 85 -17.40 -6.68 1.23
C GLY A 85 -17.38 -7.36 2.59
N ARG A 86 -16.46 -8.31 2.79
CA ARG A 86 -16.31 -9.00 4.08
C ARG A 86 -15.84 -8.04 5.19
N LEU A 87 -15.14 -6.98 4.84
CA LEU A 87 -14.68 -5.96 5.80
C LEU A 87 -15.70 -4.84 6.02
N GLY A 88 -16.87 -4.94 5.40
CA GLY A 88 -17.89 -3.88 5.53
C GLY A 88 -17.60 -2.65 4.67
N GLY A 89 -16.80 -2.82 3.62
CA GLY A 89 -16.35 -1.74 2.77
C GLY A 89 -14.95 -1.25 3.16
N VAL A 90 -14.21 -0.75 2.19
CA VAL A 90 -12.85 -0.22 2.40
C VAL A 90 -12.81 1.16 1.73
N PRO A 91 -12.39 2.21 2.44
CA PRO A 91 -12.48 3.59 1.93
C PRO A 91 -11.37 3.99 0.96
N PHE A 92 -10.53 3.07 0.55
CA PHE A 92 -9.43 3.32 -0.39
C PHE A 92 -9.38 2.21 -1.44
N PRO A 93 -8.71 2.44 -2.59
CA PRO A 93 -8.65 1.41 -3.63
C PRO A 93 -7.84 0.19 -3.21
N LEU A 94 -8.37 -0.98 -3.55
CA LEU A 94 -7.62 -2.24 -3.52
C LEU A 94 -7.20 -2.52 -4.96
N ALA A 95 -5.92 -2.38 -5.25
CA ALA A 95 -5.40 -2.48 -6.61
C ALA A 95 -4.89 -3.89 -6.91
N SER A 96 -5.10 -4.31 -8.15
CA SER A 96 -4.72 -5.63 -8.64
C SER A 96 -3.40 -5.55 -9.39
N ASP A 97 -2.38 -6.24 -8.87
CA ASP A 97 -1.06 -6.33 -9.49
C ASP A 97 -0.78 -7.79 -9.87
N GLU A 98 -1.68 -8.36 -10.71
CA GLU A 98 -1.64 -9.78 -11.03
C GLU A 98 -0.35 -10.22 -11.70
N GLN A 99 0.31 -9.31 -12.42
CA GLN A 99 1.58 -9.60 -13.09
C GLN A 99 2.79 -9.19 -12.25
N LEU A 100 2.57 -8.72 -11.02
CA LEU A 100 3.63 -8.31 -10.09
C LEU A 100 4.52 -7.19 -10.64
N VAL A 101 3.99 -6.35 -11.51
CA VAL A 101 4.75 -5.24 -12.10
C VAL A 101 5.16 -4.25 -11.01
N ALA A 102 4.20 -3.84 -10.19
CA ALA A 102 4.50 -2.90 -9.10
C ALA A 102 5.33 -3.57 -8.00
N ALA A 103 5.01 -4.81 -7.65
CA ALA A 103 5.77 -5.52 -6.61
C ALA A 103 7.24 -5.67 -7.01
N ARG A 104 7.51 -5.99 -8.28
CA ARG A 104 8.90 -6.09 -8.75
C ARG A 104 9.59 -4.73 -8.76
N ALA A 105 8.88 -3.69 -9.21
CA ALA A 105 9.47 -2.35 -9.27
C ALA A 105 9.85 -1.83 -7.88
N TYR A 106 9.06 -2.18 -6.86
CA TYR A 106 9.32 -1.76 -5.48
C TYR A 106 10.20 -2.75 -4.71
N GLY A 107 10.55 -3.89 -5.31
CA GLY A 107 11.42 -4.89 -4.68
C GLY A 107 10.74 -5.67 -3.57
N VAL A 108 9.42 -5.90 -3.69
CA VAL A 108 8.63 -6.54 -2.61
C VAL A 108 7.87 -7.79 -3.09
N VAL A 109 8.43 -8.52 -4.04
CA VAL A 109 7.90 -9.84 -4.36
C VAL A 109 8.19 -10.78 -3.19
N SER A 110 7.19 -11.59 -2.81
CA SER A 110 7.33 -12.48 -1.67
C SER A 110 8.42 -13.52 -1.90
N GLU A 111 9.29 -13.71 -0.92
CA GLU A 111 10.30 -14.76 -0.96
C GLU A 111 9.69 -16.15 -0.73
N GLU A 112 8.54 -16.19 -0.04
CA GLU A 112 7.83 -17.45 0.20
C GLU A 112 7.08 -17.93 -1.04
N ASP A 113 6.54 -16.99 -1.82
CA ASP A 113 5.78 -17.30 -3.03
C ASP A 113 6.03 -16.21 -4.06
N GLY A 114 6.83 -16.52 -5.07
CA GLY A 114 7.21 -15.58 -6.12
C GLY A 114 6.06 -15.13 -7.01
N ARG A 115 4.84 -15.58 -6.75
CA ARG A 115 3.64 -15.16 -7.48
C ARG A 115 2.81 -14.15 -6.69
N ARG A 116 3.32 -13.69 -5.55
CA ARG A 116 2.62 -12.75 -4.67
C ARG A 116 3.56 -11.69 -4.15
N SER A 117 3.02 -10.60 -3.65
CA SER A 117 3.82 -9.57 -2.98
C SER A 117 3.99 -9.91 -1.50
N ALA A 118 5.05 -9.37 -0.91
CA ALA A 118 5.24 -9.40 0.53
C ALA A 118 4.35 -8.33 1.18
N ARG A 119 4.23 -8.35 2.50
CA ARG A 119 3.60 -7.27 3.25
C ARG A 119 4.61 -6.14 3.41
N ALA A 120 4.35 -5.00 2.79
CA ALA A 120 5.27 -3.88 2.81
C ALA A 120 4.48 -2.57 2.73
N VAL A 121 4.97 -1.53 3.39
CA VAL A 121 4.33 -0.21 3.33
C VAL A 121 5.39 0.83 2.96
N PHE A 122 5.02 1.70 2.02
CA PHE A 122 5.84 2.83 1.62
C PHE A 122 5.03 4.12 1.80
N VAL A 123 5.67 5.14 2.37
CA VAL A 123 5.08 6.49 2.42
C VAL A 123 5.80 7.33 1.38
N ILE A 124 5.05 7.92 0.46
CA ILE A 124 5.60 8.65 -0.69
C ILE A 124 5.16 10.10 -0.60
N ASP A 125 6.13 11.02 -0.66
CA ASP A 125 5.86 12.45 -0.59
C ASP A 125 5.32 12.98 -1.92
N ARG A 126 4.80 14.17 -1.90
CA ARG A 126 4.18 14.83 -3.05
C ARG A 126 5.14 14.99 -4.24
N ASP A 127 6.44 15.02 -3.99
CA ASP A 127 7.46 15.10 -5.03
C ASP A 127 7.84 13.73 -5.60
N GLY A 128 7.21 12.66 -5.13
CA GLY A 128 7.45 11.31 -5.61
C GLY A 128 8.61 10.59 -4.93
N VAL A 129 9.16 11.17 -3.87
CA VAL A 129 10.26 10.55 -3.13
C VAL A 129 9.73 9.74 -1.96
N VAL A 130 10.28 8.56 -1.74
CA VAL A 130 9.90 7.69 -0.61
C VAL A 130 10.39 8.34 0.69
N LEU A 131 9.48 8.57 1.61
CA LEU A 131 9.77 9.10 2.95
C LEU A 131 10.05 7.98 3.93
N LEU A 132 9.39 6.83 3.77
CA LEU A 132 9.49 5.71 4.70
C LEU A 132 9.31 4.42 3.92
N SER A 133 10.15 3.43 4.23
CA SER A 133 10.05 2.09 3.67
C SER A 133 9.96 1.07 4.80
N LEU A 134 8.89 0.27 4.80
CA LEU A 134 8.69 -0.81 5.76
C LEU A 134 8.53 -2.11 4.96
N PRO A 135 9.64 -2.71 4.49
CA PRO A 135 9.56 -3.86 3.58
C PRO A 135 9.07 -5.16 4.23
N HIS A 136 9.00 -5.19 5.56
CA HIS A 136 8.47 -6.33 6.33
C HIS A 136 7.44 -5.80 7.32
N PHE A 137 6.39 -5.19 6.76
CA PHE A 137 5.37 -4.57 7.59
C PHE A 137 4.61 -5.60 8.42
N GLN A 138 4.51 -5.35 9.72
CA GLN A 138 3.75 -6.18 10.64
C GLN A 138 2.59 -5.36 11.19
N PRO A 139 1.36 -5.64 10.76
CA PRO A 139 0.21 -4.78 11.09
C PRO A 139 -0.10 -4.69 12.58
N GLY A 140 0.32 -5.68 13.36
CA GLY A 140 0.17 -5.62 14.82
C GLY A 140 1.27 -4.83 15.53
N ASN A 141 2.25 -4.32 14.82
CA ASN A 141 3.36 -3.58 15.41
C ASN A 141 3.04 -2.08 15.42
N LEU A 142 2.64 -1.57 16.58
CA LEU A 142 2.27 -0.16 16.72
C LEU A 142 3.40 0.80 16.39
N SER A 143 4.66 0.41 16.63
CA SER A 143 5.81 1.25 16.27
C SER A 143 5.89 1.51 14.78
N GLN A 144 5.54 0.53 13.96
CA GLN A 144 5.52 0.71 12.51
C GLN A 144 4.36 1.59 12.07
N VAL A 145 3.20 1.45 12.70
CA VAL A 145 2.05 2.32 12.41
C VAL A 145 2.38 3.76 12.79
N GLU A 146 2.98 3.96 13.95
CA GLU A 146 3.43 5.29 14.38
C GLU A 146 4.45 5.89 13.40
N ALA A 147 5.36 5.05 12.87
CA ALA A 147 6.35 5.50 11.90
C ALA A 147 5.70 6.08 10.65
N ILE A 148 4.57 5.52 10.21
CA ILE A 148 3.82 6.05 9.06
C ILE A 148 3.36 7.47 9.36
N PHE A 149 2.76 7.71 10.51
CA PHE A 149 2.29 9.05 10.89
C PHE A 149 3.46 10.01 11.08
N ASN A 150 4.55 9.55 11.68
CA ASN A 150 5.74 10.39 11.86
C ASN A 150 6.32 10.83 10.53
N ALA A 151 6.33 9.95 9.53
CA ALA A 151 6.80 10.28 8.19
C ALA A 151 5.92 11.35 7.53
N LEU A 152 4.65 11.43 7.91
CA LEU A 152 3.72 12.43 7.39
C LEU A 152 3.75 13.73 8.20
N GLY A 153 4.63 13.84 9.20
CA GLY A 153 4.80 15.05 9.97
C GLY A 153 4.07 15.07 11.31
N ALA A 154 3.50 13.96 11.74
CA ALA A 154 2.91 13.88 13.08
C ALA A 154 4.01 13.87 14.14
N GLU A 155 3.78 14.51 15.25
CA GLU A 155 4.74 14.59 16.35
C GLU A 155 4.18 13.94 17.61
#